data_a1378d39ee804ccf2a7e5542f232aad4
#
_entry.id   a1378d39ee804ccf2a7e5542f232aad4
#
_cell.length_a   1.000
_cell.length_b   1.000
_cell.length_c   1.000
_cell.angle_alpha   90.00
_cell.angle_beta   90.00
_cell.angle_gamma   90.00
#
_symmetry.space_group_name_H-M   'P 1'
#
loop_
_entity.id
_entity.type
_entity.pdbx_description
1 polymer ?
#
loop_
_entity_poly.entity_id
_entity_poly.type
_entity_poly.pdbx_seq_one_letter_code
_entity_poly.pdbx_strand_id
1 'polypeptide(L)'
;MKILKTFFVFVFQPAILGLFVAIILLWLVPEIRTAKNSLSTEIVSLDQSNFNQVWGQPASYSSAVSRAAPSVVNIYTKKIERSNYDTSVRDSLGSGVIMSADGLVMTNFHVISNAVEILVLLNDGREVMAKRIGVDIEMDLALC
;
A
#
# COMPACT_ATOMS: atom_id res chain seq x y z
N MET A 1 -8.73 -62.98 16.99
CA MET A 1 -7.69 -62.60 16.03
C MET A 1 -8.17 -62.29 14.60
N LYS A 2 -9.30 -62.81 14.14
CA LYS A 2 -9.83 -62.58 12.78
C LYS A 2 -10.45 -61.16 12.62
N ILE A 3 -11.14 -60.64 13.64
CA ILE A 3 -11.84 -59.34 13.60
C ILE A 3 -10.83 -58.18 13.46
N LEU A 4 -9.68 -58.24 14.10
CA LEU A 4 -8.65 -57.23 14.05
C LEU A 4 -8.01 -57.11 12.65
N LYS A 5 -7.83 -58.24 11.97
CA LYS A 5 -7.32 -58.27 10.58
C LYS A 5 -8.33 -57.68 9.60
N THR A 6 -9.61 -57.94 9.77
CA THR A 6 -10.67 -57.44 8.91
C THR A 6 -10.83 -55.91 9.08
N PHE A 7 -10.75 -55.43 10.31
CA PHE A 7 -10.78 -53.98 10.59
C PHE A 7 -9.59 -53.26 9.99
N PHE A 8 -8.38 -53.83 10.07
CA PHE A 8 -7.16 -53.26 9.51
C PHE A 8 -7.23 -53.19 7.98
N VAL A 9 -7.76 -54.22 7.31
CA VAL A 9 -7.94 -54.21 5.86
C VAL A 9 -8.98 -53.18 5.43
N PHE A 10 -10.09 -53.04 6.18
CA PHE A 10 -11.16 -52.13 5.83
C PHE A 10 -10.77 -50.64 5.95
N VAL A 11 -9.87 -50.32 6.87
CA VAL A 11 -9.37 -48.95 7.06
C VAL A 11 -8.17 -48.62 6.16
N PHE A 12 -7.26 -49.58 5.97
CA PHE A 12 -6.04 -49.35 5.19
C PHE A 12 -6.26 -49.36 3.67
N GLN A 13 -7.21 -50.16 3.20
CA GLN A 13 -7.49 -50.30 1.78
C GLN A 13 -7.96 -48.99 1.12
N PRO A 14 -8.94 -48.23 1.69
CA PRO A 14 -9.33 -46.93 1.13
C PRO A 14 -8.25 -45.87 1.32
N ALA A 15 -7.44 -45.92 2.39
CA ALA A 15 -6.36 -45.00 2.60
C ALA A 15 -5.24 -45.13 1.55
N ILE A 16 -4.88 -46.36 1.21
CA ILE A 16 -3.88 -46.61 0.12
C ILE A 16 -4.45 -46.20 -1.22
N LEU A 17 -5.72 -46.48 -1.49
CA LEU A 17 -6.37 -46.07 -2.74
C LEU A 17 -6.42 -44.52 -2.86
N GLY A 18 -6.74 -43.81 -1.77
CA GLY A 18 -6.75 -42.34 -1.73
C GLY A 18 -5.36 -41.74 -1.95
N LEU A 19 -4.33 -42.36 -1.35
CA LEU A 19 -2.94 -41.93 -1.58
C LEU A 19 -2.50 -42.11 -3.04
N PHE A 20 -2.91 -43.23 -3.65
CA PHE A 20 -2.59 -43.52 -5.06
C PHE A 20 -3.27 -42.49 -6.02
N VAL A 21 -4.53 -42.20 -5.77
CA VAL A 21 -5.27 -41.16 -6.54
C VAL A 21 -4.65 -39.81 -6.35
N ALA A 22 -4.24 -39.42 -5.15
CA ALA A 22 -3.55 -38.14 -4.89
C ALA A 22 -2.22 -38.04 -5.63
N ILE A 23 -1.44 -39.10 -5.67
CA ILE A 23 -0.17 -39.16 -6.41
C ILE A 23 -0.42 -39.04 -7.92
N ILE A 24 -1.44 -39.71 -8.45
CA ILE A 24 -1.80 -39.61 -9.87
C ILE A 24 -2.27 -38.21 -10.22
N LEU A 25 -3.09 -37.57 -9.37
CA LEU A 25 -3.53 -36.19 -9.56
C LEU A 25 -2.36 -35.20 -9.53
N LEU A 26 -1.40 -35.39 -8.63
CA LEU A 26 -0.17 -34.59 -8.58
C LEU A 26 0.72 -34.77 -9.82
N TRP A 27 0.59 -35.89 -10.51
CA TRP A 27 1.36 -36.18 -11.71
C TRP A 27 0.64 -35.70 -12.99
N LEU A 28 -0.70 -35.75 -13.02
CA LEU A 28 -1.50 -35.34 -14.15
C LEU A 28 -1.75 -33.82 -14.19
N VAL A 29 -1.71 -33.14 -13.03
CA VAL A 29 -1.95 -31.68 -12.95
C VAL A 29 -0.68 -30.98 -12.52
N PRO A 30 0.24 -30.67 -13.45
CA PRO A 30 1.49 -29.99 -13.14
C PRO A 30 1.26 -28.58 -12.56
N GLU A 31 0.08 -27.97 -12.76
CA GLU A 31 -0.25 -26.63 -12.27
C GLU A 31 -0.35 -26.53 -10.74
N ILE A 32 -0.58 -27.62 -10.02
CA ILE A 32 -0.64 -27.58 -8.54
C ILE A 32 0.76 -27.36 -7.92
N ARG A 33 1.83 -27.66 -8.66
CA ARG A 33 3.21 -27.42 -8.19
C ARG A 33 3.64 -25.96 -8.29
N THR A 34 2.97 -25.15 -9.09
CA THR A 34 3.31 -23.74 -9.31
C THR A 34 2.52 -22.75 -8.45
N ALA A 35 1.53 -23.20 -7.68
CA ALA A 35 0.70 -22.34 -6.84
C ALA A 35 1.45 -21.72 -5.63
N LYS A 36 2.74 -22.00 -5.44
CA LYS A 36 3.53 -21.45 -4.33
C LYS A 36 4.27 -20.15 -4.65
N ASN A 37 4.22 -19.67 -5.90
CA ASN A 37 5.00 -18.49 -6.32
C ASN A 37 4.22 -17.40 -7.07
N SER A 38 2.89 -17.42 -7.08
CA SER A 38 2.12 -16.39 -7.79
C SER A 38 1.26 -15.52 -6.88
N LEU A 39 1.86 -15.00 -5.80
CA LEU A 39 1.51 -13.68 -5.26
C LEU A 39 2.52 -12.64 -5.77
N SER A 40 2.94 -12.79 -7.02
CA SER A 40 3.49 -11.68 -7.79
C SER A 40 2.28 -10.96 -8.36
N THR A 41 1.92 -9.85 -7.74
CA THR A 41 1.14 -8.80 -8.37
C THR A 41 1.57 -8.73 -9.83
N GLU A 42 0.66 -8.96 -10.75
CA GLU A 42 0.83 -8.72 -12.18
C GLU A 42 1.05 -7.21 -12.36
N ILE A 43 2.25 -6.77 -12.04
CA ILE A 43 2.77 -5.51 -12.55
C ILE A 43 2.86 -5.78 -14.05
N VAL A 44 1.98 -5.13 -14.80
CA VAL A 44 2.08 -5.02 -16.26
C VAL A 44 3.56 -4.96 -16.61
N SER A 45 4.10 -6.05 -17.13
CA SER A 45 5.44 -6.10 -17.66
C SER A 45 5.47 -5.23 -18.93
N LEU A 46 5.55 -3.92 -18.72
CA LEU A 46 6.05 -3.01 -19.73
C LEU A 46 7.40 -3.57 -20.13
N ASP A 47 7.52 -3.89 -21.40
CA ASP A 47 8.67 -4.50 -22.04
C ASP A 47 10.00 -3.94 -21.48
N GLN A 48 10.57 -4.66 -20.50
CA GLN A 48 11.80 -4.25 -19.80
C GLN A 48 13.00 -4.15 -20.74
N SER A 49 12.92 -4.75 -21.94
CA SER A 49 14.00 -4.74 -22.91
C SER A 49 14.25 -3.36 -23.50
N ASN A 50 13.21 -2.55 -23.69
CA ASN A 50 13.33 -1.18 -24.18
C ASN A 50 13.59 -0.14 -23.07
N PHE A 51 13.20 -0.46 -21.83
CA PHE A 51 13.40 0.44 -20.69
C PHE A 51 14.88 0.50 -20.26
N ASN A 52 15.59 -0.62 -20.35
CA ASN A 52 17.00 -0.70 -19.98
C ASN A 52 17.94 0.02 -20.96
N GLN A 53 17.51 0.26 -22.21
CA GLN A 53 18.33 0.99 -23.19
C GLN A 53 18.24 2.52 -23.04
N VAL A 54 17.14 3.03 -22.50
CA VAL A 54 16.94 4.48 -22.34
C VAL A 54 17.47 5.00 -20.99
N TRP A 55 17.51 4.17 -19.95
CA TRP A 55 17.75 4.61 -18.57
C TRP A 55 18.91 3.89 -17.86
N GLY A 56 19.83 3.23 -18.59
CA GLY A 56 21.07 2.60 -18.10
C GLY A 56 21.07 2.26 -16.60
N GLN A 57 20.96 0.95 -16.26
CA GLN A 57 20.84 0.37 -14.91
C GLN A 57 19.45 0.51 -14.29
N PRO A 58 18.91 -0.52 -13.64
CA PRO A 58 17.68 -0.38 -12.85
C PRO A 58 17.93 0.68 -11.79
N ALA A 59 17.40 1.87 -12.02
CA ALA A 59 17.50 2.95 -11.05
C ALA A 59 16.83 2.44 -9.77
N SER A 60 17.63 2.15 -8.76
CA SER A 60 17.12 1.84 -7.44
C SER A 60 16.14 2.97 -7.07
N TYR A 61 14.92 2.63 -6.66
CA TYR A 61 13.95 3.61 -6.16
C TYR A 61 14.57 4.54 -5.12
N SER A 62 15.63 4.09 -4.44
CA SER A 62 16.37 4.87 -3.45
C SER A 62 16.90 6.20 -4.00
N SER A 63 17.39 6.23 -5.25
CA SER A 63 17.89 7.47 -5.86
C SER A 63 16.75 8.45 -6.20
N ALA A 64 15.61 7.95 -6.63
CA ALA A 64 14.42 8.76 -6.87
C ALA A 64 13.84 9.30 -5.55
N VAL A 65 13.73 8.44 -4.54
CA VAL A 65 13.26 8.82 -3.21
C VAL A 65 14.19 9.86 -2.58
N SER A 66 15.50 9.67 -2.64
CA SER A 66 16.46 10.63 -2.07
C SER A 66 16.36 12.02 -2.70
N ARG A 67 16.01 12.10 -3.99
CA ARG A 67 15.78 13.41 -4.65
C ARG A 67 14.42 14.02 -4.31
N ALA A 68 13.38 13.21 -4.18
CA ALA A 68 12.03 13.70 -3.94
C ALA A 68 11.75 13.99 -2.44
N ALA A 69 12.39 13.25 -1.53
CA ALA A 69 12.14 13.34 -0.10
C ALA A 69 12.23 14.78 0.48
N PRO A 70 13.17 15.64 0.06
CA PRO A 70 13.22 17.02 0.57
C PRO A 70 11.99 17.87 0.21
N SER A 71 11.28 17.50 -0.86
CA SER A 71 10.07 18.19 -1.30
C SER A 71 8.79 17.62 -0.69
N VAL A 72 8.85 16.46 -0.02
CA VAL A 72 7.69 15.83 0.62
C VAL A 72 7.61 16.27 2.06
N VAL A 73 6.40 16.65 2.49
CA VAL A 73 6.13 17.11 3.86
C VAL A 73 4.99 16.32 4.48
N ASN A 74 4.99 16.22 5.81
CA ASN A 74 3.86 15.72 6.57
C ASN A 74 2.99 16.90 7.01
N ILE A 75 1.68 16.72 6.95
CA ILE A 75 0.71 17.74 7.33
C ILE A 75 -0.11 17.22 8.51
N TYR A 76 -0.07 17.97 9.60
CA TYR A 76 -0.88 17.75 10.78
C TYR A 76 -1.96 18.80 10.82
N THR A 77 -3.21 18.41 10.99
CA THR A 77 -4.32 19.35 11.08
C THR A 77 -5.15 19.10 12.32
N LYS A 78 -5.58 20.17 12.99
CA LYS A 78 -6.59 20.11 14.02
C LYS A 78 -7.94 20.50 13.42
N LYS A 79 -8.92 19.62 13.56
CA LYS A 79 -10.29 19.81 13.07
C LYS A 79 -11.24 19.91 14.23
N ILE A 80 -12.17 20.84 14.16
CA ILE A 80 -13.27 20.94 15.14
C ILE A 80 -14.46 20.19 14.57
N GLU A 81 -14.85 19.11 15.22
CA GLU A 81 -16.11 18.42 14.98
C GLU A 81 -17.16 18.90 16.00
N ARG A 82 -18.21 19.52 15.49
CA ARG A 82 -19.37 19.91 16.29
C ARG A 82 -20.46 18.88 16.11
N SER A 83 -20.80 18.21 17.19
CA SER A 83 -22.00 17.39 17.29
C SER A 83 -23.05 18.17 18.09
N ASN A 84 -24.34 17.76 18.00
CA ASN A 84 -25.45 18.39 18.78
C ASN A 84 -25.24 18.31 20.29
N TYR A 85 -24.32 17.49 20.78
CA TYR A 85 -24.08 17.25 22.20
C TYR A 85 -22.64 17.53 22.65
N ASP A 86 -21.70 17.70 21.72
CA ASP A 86 -20.29 17.87 22.07
C ASP A 86 -19.51 18.58 20.98
N THR A 87 -18.45 19.28 21.40
CA THR A 87 -17.44 19.85 20.48
C THR A 87 -16.11 19.15 20.76
N SER A 88 -15.66 18.33 19.84
CA SER A 88 -14.39 17.61 19.94
C SER A 88 -13.36 18.14 18.94
N VAL A 89 -12.08 18.11 19.35
CA VAL A 89 -10.96 18.40 18.49
C VAL A 89 -10.39 17.08 18.02
N ARG A 90 -10.25 16.90 16.72
CA ARG A 90 -9.59 15.74 16.11
C ARG A 90 -8.35 16.15 15.38
N ASP A 91 -7.29 15.38 15.61
CA ASP A 91 -6.08 15.47 14.82
C ASP A 91 -6.23 14.61 13.56
N SER A 92 -5.77 15.14 12.42
CA SER A 92 -5.73 14.44 11.15
C SER A 92 -4.33 14.57 10.55
N LEU A 93 -3.92 13.55 9.84
CA LEU A 93 -2.61 13.42 9.19
C LEU A 93 -2.79 13.36 7.70
N GLY A 94 -1.85 13.97 6.99
CA GLY A 94 -1.75 13.90 5.54
C GLY A 94 -0.34 14.17 5.07
N SER A 95 -0.17 14.21 3.77
CA SER A 95 1.10 14.55 3.12
C SER A 95 0.92 15.68 2.14
N GLY A 96 1.99 16.40 1.85
CA GLY A 96 2.01 17.44 0.85
C GLY A 96 3.33 17.47 0.10
N VAL A 97 3.37 18.30 -0.93
CA VAL A 97 4.57 18.52 -1.74
C VAL A 97 4.85 20.02 -1.82
N ILE A 98 6.09 20.40 -1.52
CA ILE A 98 6.56 21.76 -1.72
C ILE A 98 6.67 22.04 -3.22
N MET A 99 5.92 23.02 -3.71
CA MET A 99 5.84 23.35 -5.13
C MET A 99 6.76 24.50 -5.52
N SER A 100 7.14 25.35 -4.58
CA SER A 100 7.99 26.51 -4.86
C SER A 100 8.91 26.86 -3.69
N ALA A 101 9.97 27.61 -3.98
CA ALA A 101 10.89 28.12 -2.97
C ALA A 101 10.24 29.12 -2.00
N ASP A 102 9.11 29.72 -2.37
CA ASP A 102 8.34 30.66 -1.54
C ASP A 102 7.54 29.92 -0.46
N GLY A 103 7.62 28.57 -0.42
CA GLY A 103 6.99 27.75 0.59
C GLY A 103 5.56 27.34 0.25
N LEU A 104 5.16 27.39 -1.02
CA LEU A 104 3.86 26.91 -1.47
C LEU A 104 3.80 25.39 -1.39
N VAL A 105 2.85 24.84 -0.63
CA VAL A 105 2.65 23.41 -0.43
C VAL A 105 1.33 22.98 -1.04
N MET A 106 1.37 21.96 -1.88
CA MET A 106 0.18 21.31 -2.44
C MET A 106 -0.14 20.05 -1.64
N THR A 107 -1.43 19.89 -1.30
CA THR A 107 -1.97 18.74 -0.57
C THR A 107 -3.38 18.42 -1.05
N ASN A 108 -4.00 17.41 -0.49
CA ASN A 108 -5.40 17.10 -0.76
C ASN A 108 -6.35 18.00 0.06
N PHE A 109 -7.47 18.38 -0.55
CA PHE A 109 -8.49 19.20 0.13
C PHE A 109 -9.03 18.50 1.39
N HIS A 110 -9.32 17.21 1.34
CA HIS A 110 -9.86 16.47 2.49
C HIS A 110 -8.91 16.46 3.70
N VAL A 111 -7.58 16.62 3.49
CA VAL A 111 -6.59 16.73 4.57
C VAL A 111 -6.81 18.01 5.38
N ILE A 112 -7.01 19.14 4.70
CA ILE A 112 -7.13 20.46 5.34
C ILE A 112 -8.57 20.96 5.49
N SER A 113 -9.56 20.19 5.02
CA SER A 113 -10.96 20.56 5.15
C SER A 113 -11.35 20.66 6.64
N ASN A 114 -12.04 21.74 7.00
CA ASN A 114 -12.45 22.03 8.39
C ASN A 114 -11.28 22.12 9.40
N ALA A 115 -10.03 22.25 8.91
CA ALA A 115 -8.88 22.47 9.77
C ALA A 115 -8.91 23.91 10.34
N VAL A 116 -8.74 24.00 11.65
CA VAL A 116 -8.55 25.28 12.37
C VAL A 116 -7.06 25.60 12.50
N GLU A 117 -6.22 24.58 12.41
CA GLU A 117 -4.78 24.69 12.49
C GLU A 117 -4.15 23.72 11.48
N ILE A 118 -3.17 24.18 10.72
CA ILE A 118 -2.42 23.39 9.75
C ILE A 118 -0.95 23.54 10.11
N LEU A 119 -0.32 22.43 10.50
CA LEU A 119 1.10 22.35 10.81
C LEU A 119 1.80 21.49 9.76
N VAL A 120 2.81 22.03 9.14
CA VAL A 120 3.64 21.33 8.14
C VAL A 120 4.96 20.95 8.78
N LEU A 121 5.24 19.64 8.81
CA LEU A 121 6.53 19.08 9.24
C LEU A 121 7.39 18.82 8.01
N LEU A 122 8.49 19.56 7.91
CA LEU A 122 9.48 19.43 6.85
C LEU A 122 10.36 18.19 7.05
N ASN A 123 11.01 17.74 5.99
CA ASN A 123 11.90 16.57 6.03
C ASN A 123 13.12 16.77 6.94
N ASP A 124 13.53 18.02 7.21
CA ASP A 124 14.62 18.37 8.13
C ASP A 124 14.18 18.47 9.61
N GLY A 125 12.91 18.16 9.91
CA GLY A 125 12.34 18.19 11.25
C GLY A 125 11.79 19.55 11.70
N ARG A 126 11.84 20.59 10.87
CA ARG A 126 11.22 21.88 11.18
C ARG A 126 9.70 21.80 11.05
N GLU A 127 9.02 22.45 11.97
CA GLU A 127 7.57 22.59 11.98
C GLU A 127 7.20 24.04 11.61
N VAL A 128 6.28 24.18 10.68
CA VAL A 128 5.85 25.50 10.19
C VAL A 128 4.32 25.54 10.15
N MET A 129 3.74 26.61 10.70
CA MET A 129 2.32 26.89 10.58
C MET A 129 1.99 27.33 9.16
N ALA A 130 1.03 26.66 8.52
CA ALA A 130 0.58 26.99 7.18
C ALA A 130 -0.81 27.62 7.18
N LYS A 131 -1.09 28.40 6.15
CA LYS A 131 -2.41 28.99 5.90
C LYS A 131 -2.95 28.47 4.57
N ARG A 132 -4.22 28.11 4.55
CA ARG A 132 -4.91 27.76 3.32
C ARG A 132 -4.97 28.95 2.37
N ILE A 133 -4.44 28.80 1.15
CA ILE A 133 -4.40 29.80 0.10
C ILE A 133 -5.55 29.59 -0.89
N GLY A 134 -5.77 28.34 -1.32
CA GLY A 134 -6.79 27.99 -2.29
C GLY A 134 -7.17 26.52 -2.20
N VAL A 135 -8.33 26.19 -2.76
CA VAL A 135 -8.83 24.81 -2.84
C VAL A 135 -9.54 24.54 -4.14
N ASP A 136 -9.41 23.34 -4.63
CA ASP A 136 -10.24 22.75 -5.68
C ASP A 136 -10.90 21.50 -5.10
N ILE A 137 -12.21 21.59 -4.86
CA ILE A 137 -12.98 20.52 -4.19
C ILE A 137 -13.22 19.36 -5.16
N GLU A 138 -13.42 19.66 -6.45
CA GLU A 138 -13.71 18.63 -7.45
C GLU A 138 -12.48 17.75 -7.71
N MET A 139 -11.30 18.34 -7.70
CA MET A 139 -10.03 17.63 -7.88
C MET A 139 -9.42 17.13 -6.57
N ASP A 140 -10.05 17.39 -5.42
CA ASP A 140 -9.50 17.13 -4.08
C ASP A 140 -8.11 17.72 -3.89
N LEU A 141 -7.88 18.96 -4.34
CA LEU A 141 -6.61 19.66 -4.22
C LEU A 141 -6.73 20.87 -3.32
N ALA A 142 -5.64 21.19 -2.63
CA ALA A 142 -5.50 22.38 -1.81
C ALA A 142 -4.08 22.93 -1.85
N LEU A 143 -3.97 24.25 -1.71
CA LEU A 143 -2.73 24.98 -1.56
C LEU A 143 -2.66 25.66 -0.20
N CYS A 144 -1.52 25.54 0.44
CA CYS A 144 -1.18 26.21 1.70
C CYS A 144 0.28 26.69 1.70
#